data_d729a844da2056ec5c06b10f994de589
#
_entry.id   d729a844da2056ec5c06b10f994de589
#
_cell.length_a   1.000
_cell.length_b   1.000
_cell.length_c   1.000
_cell.angle_alpha   90.00
_cell.angle_beta   90.00
_cell.angle_gamma   90.00
#
_symmetry.space_group_name_H-M   'P 1'
#
loop_
_entity.id
_entity.type
_entity.pdbx_description
1 polymer ?
#
loop_
_entity_poly.entity_id
_entity_poly.type
_entity_poly.pdbx_seq_one_letter_code
_entity_poly.pdbx_strand_id
1 'polypeptide(L)'
;MTTPIERLVQVMDQLRSPGGCPWDAEQTHQSLAKYLLEETYEALDAMDQGDLGSLREELGDLLLQVVFHARIAQEEDPTFNLDSIAQGVVDKLIRRHPHVFAGLEVNSTAELEANWANIKSSEKSRESVTDGVPTAMPALQLATQLIYRARENELKPVDQDLVNQVAQLVGEVNQDNIAQALLAIVELARTKDIDPESALRSASMDFRRAIRQSEGLAN
;
A
#
# COMPACT_ATOMS: atom_id res chain seq x y z
N MET A 1 25.41 17.18 -17.34
CA MET A 1 24.87 17.73 -16.08
C MET A 1 24.15 16.58 -15.37
N THR A 2 24.48 16.34 -14.12
CA THR A 2 23.83 15.32 -13.27
C THR A 2 22.38 15.74 -12.99
N THR A 3 21.43 14.84 -13.16
CA THR A 3 20.04 15.10 -12.80
C THR A 3 19.86 15.17 -11.27
N PRO A 4 18.79 15.80 -10.76
CA PRO A 4 18.51 15.80 -9.32
C PRO A 4 18.41 14.37 -8.72
N ILE A 5 17.88 13.41 -9.44
CA ILE A 5 17.79 12.00 -9.00
C ILE A 5 19.17 11.37 -8.91
N GLU A 6 20.01 11.52 -9.93
CA GLU A 6 21.41 11.06 -9.89
C GLU A 6 22.20 11.73 -8.74
N ARG A 7 21.90 13.01 -8.47
CA ARG A 7 22.52 13.72 -7.36
C ARG A 7 22.06 13.18 -6.00
N LEU A 8 20.78 12.83 -5.84
CA LEU A 8 20.27 12.20 -4.63
C LEU A 8 20.95 10.85 -4.36
N VAL A 9 21.13 10.02 -5.38
CA VAL A 9 21.87 8.75 -5.28
C VAL A 9 23.31 8.99 -4.82
N GLN A 10 24.00 9.99 -5.40
CA GLN A 10 25.37 10.33 -5.00
C GLN A 10 25.46 10.83 -3.56
N VAL A 11 24.49 11.62 -3.10
CA VAL A 11 24.43 12.09 -1.71
C VAL A 11 24.22 10.93 -0.76
N MET A 12 23.32 10.01 -1.05
CA MET A 12 23.08 8.81 -0.23
C MET A 12 24.32 7.90 -0.20
N ASP A 13 25.00 7.72 -1.33
CA ASP A 13 26.26 6.98 -1.38
C ASP A 13 27.33 7.62 -0.48
N GLN A 14 27.46 8.94 -0.52
CA GLN A 14 28.40 9.68 0.33
C GLN A 14 28.04 9.55 1.82
N LEU A 15 26.76 9.61 2.18
CA LEU A 15 26.30 9.51 3.57
C LEU A 15 26.60 8.12 4.16
N ARG A 16 26.49 7.05 3.38
CA ARG A 16 26.74 5.68 3.82
C ARG A 16 28.17 5.19 3.62
N SER A 17 29.01 5.97 2.94
CA SER A 17 30.42 5.60 2.69
C SER A 17 31.32 5.96 3.89
N PRO A 18 32.52 5.36 4.00
CA PRO A 18 33.50 5.72 5.03
C PRO A 18 33.76 7.23 5.09
N GLY A 19 33.58 7.83 6.28
CA GLY A 19 33.66 9.27 6.46
C GLY A 19 32.38 10.05 6.21
N GLY A 20 31.29 9.36 5.90
CA GLY A 20 29.93 9.91 5.80
C GLY A 20 29.25 10.05 7.16
N CYS A 21 27.95 9.87 7.22
CA CYS A 21 27.17 9.99 8.44
C CYS A 21 27.09 8.65 9.19
N PRO A 22 27.53 8.56 10.45
CA PRO A 22 27.49 7.31 11.22
C PRO A 22 26.08 6.75 11.37
N TRP A 23 25.08 7.63 11.56
CA TRP A 23 23.68 7.21 11.71
C TRP A 23 23.15 6.58 10.41
N ASP A 24 23.41 7.18 9.25
CA ASP A 24 22.98 6.63 7.96
C ASP A 24 23.70 5.30 7.66
N ALA A 25 24.98 5.19 8.01
CA ALA A 25 25.77 3.96 7.82
C ALA A 25 25.25 2.77 8.63
N GLU A 26 24.69 3.00 9.82
CA GLU A 26 24.14 1.96 10.69
C GLU A 26 22.73 1.48 10.30
N GLN A 27 22.02 2.22 9.44
CA GLN A 27 20.65 1.84 9.09
C GLN A 27 20.58 0.54 8.29
N THR A 28 19.53 -0.22 8.56
CA THR A 28 19.17 -1.47 7.88
C THR A 28 17.78 -1.35 7.26
N HIS A 29 17.39 -2.28 6.39
CA HIS A 29 16.02 -2.36 5.88
C HIS A 29 14.98 -2.39 7.00
N GLN A 30 15.26 -3.10 8.09
CA GLN A 30 14.37 -3.24 9.25
C GLN A 30 14.29 -1.95 10.07
N SER A 31 15.40 -1.27 10.31
CA SER A 31 15.39 -0.02 11.09
C SER A 31 14.66 1.12 10.39
N LEU A 32 14.69 1.13 9.05
CA LEU A 32 14.03 2.13 8.21
C LEU A 32 12.53 1.87 7.98
N ALA A 33 12.05 0.66 8.24
CA ALA A 33 10.65 0.29 7.96
C ALA A 33 9.63 1.22 8.65
N LYS A 34 9.93 1.70 9.86
CA LYS A 34 9.07 2.63 10.59
C LYS A 34 8.98 4.00 9.90
N TYR A 35 10.09 4.51 9.37
CA TYR A 35 10.13 5.79 8.64
C TYR A 35 9.37 5.69 7.32
N LEU A 36 9.60 4.61 6.54
CA LEU A 36 8.83 4.39 5.31
C LEU A 36 7.32 4.40 5.55
N LEU A 37 6.86 3.85 6.70
CA LEU A 37 5.45 3.86 7.06
C LEU A 37 4.99 5.27 7.51
N GLU A 38 5.82 6.00 8.25
CA GLU A 38 5.59 7.37 8.69
C GLU A 38 5.39 8.29 7.49
N GLU A 39 6.37 8.37 6.58
CA GLU A 39 6.28 9.17 5.35
C GLU A 39 5.07 8.78 4.47
N THR A 40 4.70 7.49 4.48
CA THR A 40 3.49 7.06 3.76
C THR A 40 2.22 7.67 4.37
N TYR A 41 2.10 7.74 5.69
CA TYR A 41 0.95 8.35 6.35
C TYR A 41 0.95 9.88 6.23
N GLU A 42 2.10 10.52 6.26
CA GLU A 42 2.24 11.97 6.05
C GLU A 42 1.84 12.36 4.63
N ALA A 43 2.28 11.59 3.63
CA ALA A 43 1.82 11.76 2.25
C ALA A 43 0.29 11.60 2.11
N LEU A 44 -0.31 10.61 2.80
CA LEU A 44 -1.77 10.43 2.81
C LEU A 44 -2.48 11.61 3.49
N ASP A 45 -1.94 12.13 4.59
CA ASP A 45 -2.49 13.29 5.30
C ASP A 45 -2.46 14.55 4.41
N ALA A 46 -1.33 14.78 3.72
CA ALA A 46 -1.20 15.87 2.75
C ALA A 46 -2.20 15.75 1.58
N MET A 47 -2.45 14.54 1.07
CA MET A 47 -3.48 14.27 0.05
C MET A 47 -4.88 14.57 0.58
N ASP A 48 -5.21 14.13 1.79
CA ASP A 48 -6.52 14.34 2.41
C ASP A 48 -6.81 15.84 2.66
N GLN A 49 -5.76 16.63 2.93
CA GLN A 49 -5.84 18.08 3.10
C GLN A 49 -5.82 18.87 1.78
N GLY A 50 -5.46 18.22 0.66
CA GLY A 50 -5.27 18.89 -0.63
C GLY A 50 -4.07 19.83 -0.67
N ASP A 51 -3.09 19.65 0.24
CA ASP A 51 -1.88 20.48 0.33
C ASP A 51 -0.79 19.94 -0.59
N LEU A 52 -0.69 20.52 -1.78
CA LEU A 52 0.33 20.17 -2.78
C LEU A 52 1.76 20.52 -2.34
N GLY A 53 1.92 21.46 -1.40
CA GLY A 53 3.22 21.84 -0.85
C GLY A 53 3.76 20.70 0.01
N SER A 54 3.02 20.32 1.04
CA SER A 54 3.34 19.19 1.92
C SER A 54 3.43 17.89 1.12
N LEU A 55 2.49 17.61 0.20
CA LEU A 55 2.55 16.41 -0.62
C LEU A 55 3.86 16.29 -1.43
N ARG A 56 4.41 17.41 -1.91
CA ARG A 56 5.70 17.40 -2.61
C ARG A 56 6.85 17.02 -1.68
N GLU A 57 6.83 17.50 -0.44
CA GLU A 57 7.81 17.19 0.60
C GLU A 57 7.77 15.71 0.91
N GLU A 58 6.59 15.17 1.27
CA GLU A 58 6.42 13.78 1.67
C GLU A 58 6.71 12.78 0.53
N LEU A 59 6.37 13.13 -0.71
CA LEU A 59 6.79 12.34 -1.87
C LEU A 59 8.32 12.36 -2.07
N GLY A 60 8.99 13.44 -1.67
CA GLY A 60 10.45 13.54 -1.61
C GLY A 60 11.04 12.58 -0.58
N ASP A 61 10.44 12.49 0.62
CA ASP A 61 10.87 11.62 1.69
C ASP A 61 10.58 10.14 1.39
N LEU A 62 9.46 9.82 0.75
CA LEU A 62 9.22 8.49 0.17
C LEU A 62 10.27 8.13 -0.90
N LEU A 63 10.67 9.07 -1.76
CA LEU A 63 11.74 8.84 -2.72
C LEU A 63 13.08 8.63 -2.02
N LEU A 64 13.38 9.38 -0.94
CA LEU A 64 14.54 9.17 -0.10
C LEU A 64 14.56 7.74 0.46
N GLN A 65 13.44 7.22 0.98
CA GLN A 65 13.34 5.85 1.47
C GLN A 65 13.69 4.83 0.38
N VAL A 66 13.19 5.05 -0.84
CA VAL A 66 13.51 4.15 -1.98
C VAL A 66 15.02 4.17 -2.28
N VAL A 67 15.63 5.35 -2.35
CA VAL A 67 17.07 5.51 -2.63
C VAL A 67 17.91 4.91 -1.49
N PHE A 68 17.50 5.10 -0.26
CA PHE A 68 18.18 4.55 0.92
C PHE A 68 18.17 3.02 0.91
N HIS A 69 17.01 2.43 0.70
CA HIS A 69 16.88 0.97 0.59
C HIS A 69 17.66 0.41 -0.62
N ALA A 70 17.68 1.12 -1.74
CA ALA A 70 18.48 0.72 -2.90
C ALA A 70 19.96 0.72 -2.58
N ARG A 71 20.46 1.73 -1.85
CA ARG A 71 21.86 1.85 -1.47
C ARG A 71 22.28 0.79 -0.44
N ILE A 72 21.40 0.45 0.51
CA ILE A 72 21.66 -0.66 1.46
C ILE A 72 21.76 -1.99 0.69
N ALA A 73 20.80 -2.29 -0.18
CA ALA A 73 20.81 -3.52 -0.96
C ALA A 73 22.03 -3.64 -1.87
N GLN A 74 22.51 -2.53 -2.43
CA GLN A 74 23.69 -2.47 -3.29
C GLN A 74 24.99 -2.87 -2.55
N GLU A 75 25.04 -2.78 -1.21
CA GLU A 75 26.17 -3.22 -0.41
C GLU A 75 26.35 -4.75 -0.46
N GLU A 76 25.24 -5.49 -0.61
CA GLU A 76 25.24 -6.95 -0.71
C GLU A 76 25.23 -7.41 -2.18
N ASP A 77 24.45 -6.75 -3.03
CA ASP A 77 24.31 -7.02 -4.47
C ASP A 77 24.50 -5.74 -5.29
N PRO A 78 25.67 -5.51 -5.91
CA PRO A 78 25.93 -4.33 -6.72
C PRO A 78 24.95 -4.13 -7.90
N THR A 79 24.25 -5.18 -8.34
CA THR A 79 23.24 -5.06 -9.39
C THR A 79 21.90 -4.53 -8.89
N PHE A 80 21.68 -4.58 -7.57
CA PHE A 80 20.48 -4.02 -6.93
C PHE A 80 20.69 -2.53 -6.64
N ASN A 81 20.27 -1.69 -7.55
CA ASN A 81 20.42 -0.23 -7.46
C ASN A 81 19.12 0.47 -7.89
N LEU A 82 19.06 1.79 -7.78
CA LEU A 82 17.89 2.58 -8.13
C LEU A 82 17.46 2.37 -9.60
N ASP A 83 18.44 2.26 -10.52
CA ASP A 83 18.15 2.06 -11.93
C ASP A 83 17.51 0.70 -12.19
N SER A 84 17.96 -0.36 -11.52
CA SER A 84 17.37 -1.70 -11.63
C SER A 84 15.95 -1.73 -11.06
N ILE A 85 15.68 -1.02 -9.97
CA ILE A 85 14.33 -0.85 -9.41
C ILE A 85 13.43 -0.13 -10.42
N ALA A 86 13.88 1.00 -10.97
CA ALA A 86 13.15 1.78 -11.95
C ALA A 86 12.88 0.97 -13.23
N GLN A 87 13.90 0.26 -13.76
CA GLN A 87 13.74 -0.58 -14.93
C GLN A 87 12.71 -1.70 -14.72
N GLY A 88 12.72 -2.35 -13.55
CA GLY A 88 11.72 -3.36 -13.21
C GLY A 88 10.28 -2.81 -13.20
N VAL A 89 10.10 -1.55 -12.77
CA VAL A 89 8.78 -0.88 -12.85
C VAL A 89 8.43 -0.54 -14.30
N VAL A 90 9.37 -0.03 -15.09
CA VAL A 90 9.17 0.28 -16.52
C VAL A 90 8.71 -0.96 -17.27
N ASP A 91 9.45 -2.07 -17.16
CA ASP A 91 9.13 -3.32 -17.85
C ASP A 91 7.74 -3.85 -17.44
N LYS A 92 7.41 -3.75 -16.16
CA LYS A 92 6.10 -4.13 -15.64
C LYS A 92 4.98 -3.26 -16.22
N LEU A 93 5.17 -1.93 -16.29
CA LEU A 93 4.17 -1.02 -16.83
C LEU A 93 3.94 -1.24 -18.32
N ILE A 94 5.03 -1.37 -19.11
CA ILE A 94 4.94 -1.66 -20.55
C ILE A 94 4.18 -2.97 -20.79
N ARG A 95 4.54 -4.02 -20.08
CA ARG A 95 3.90 -5.34 -20.23
C ARG A 95 2.42 -5.33 -19.86
N ARG A 96 2.04 -4.55 -18.82
CA ARG A 96 0.65 -4.48 -18.34
C ARG A 96 -0.25 -3.51 -19.13
N HIS A 97 0.32 -2.72 -20.02
CA HIS A 97 -0.42 -1.76 -20.84
C HIS A 97 -0.22 -2.02 -22.34
N PRO A 98 -0.51 -3.24 -22.86
CA PRO A 98 -0.30 -3.57 -24.26
C PRO A 98 -1.17 -2.72 -25.19
N HIS A 99 -2.28 -2.18 -24.71
CA HIS A 99 -3.13 -1.22 -25.44
C HIS A 99 -2.43 0.12 -25.69
N VAL A 100 -1.41 0.48 -24.89
CA VAL A 100 -0.61 1.71 -25.08
C VAL A 100 0.68 1.41 -25.85
N PHE A 101 1.36 0.31 -25.50
CA PHE A 101 2.73 0.05 -25.96
C PHE A 101 2.85 -1.04 -27.03
N ALA A 102 1.80 -1.85 -27.26
CA ALA A 102 1.83 -2.97 -28.21
C ALA A 102 0.63 -3.00 -29.19
N GLY A 103 -0.13 -1.91 -29.30
CA GLY A 103 -1.21 -1.76 -30.28
C GLY A 103 -2.43 -2.67 -30.05
N LEU A 104 -2.63 -3.20 -28.84
CA LEU A 104 -3.83 -3.95 -28.50
C LEU A 104 -5.03 -3.01 -28.49
N GLU A 105 -6.03 -3.26 -29.31
CA GLU A 105 -7.27 -2.51 -29.29
C GLU A 105 -8.13 -2.97 -28.07
N VAL A 106 -8.66 -2.01 -27.33
CA VAL A 106 -9.55 -2.24 -26.19
C VAL A 106 -10.77 -1.35 -26.34
N ASN A 107 -11.96 -1.93 -26.26
CA ASN A 107 -13.21 -1.23 -26.56
C ASN A 107 -13.96 -0.75 -25.31
N SER A 108 -13.53 -1.16 -24.11
CA SER A 108 -14.15 -0.77 -22.85
C SER A 108 -13.18 -0.83 -21.66
N THR A 109 -13.48 -0.07 -20.61
CA THR A 109 -12.75 -0.12 -19.34
C THR A 109 -12.80 -1.51 -18.70
N ALA A 110 -13.93 -2.21 -18.80
CA ALA A 110 -14.08 -3.57 -18.28
C ALA A 110 -13.17 -4.58 -19.00
N GLU A 111 -13.02 -4.46 -20.33
CA GLU A 111 -12.09 -5.29 -21.08
C GLU A 111 -10.63 -4.99 -20.70
N LEU A 112 -10.32 -3.73 -20.44
CA LEU A 112 -9.00 -3.30 -19.98
C LEU A 112 -8.66 -3.88 -18.61
N GLU A 113 -9.60 -3.83 -17.66
CA GLU A 113 -9.45 -4.40 -16.32
C GLU A 113 -9.27 -5.93 -16.37
N ALA A 114 -10.06 -6.62 -17.20
CA ALA A 114 -9.94 -8.06 -17.39
C ALA A 114 -8.58 -8.45 -17.99
N ASN A 115 -8.11 -7.74 -19.01
CA ASN A 115 -6.80 -7.96 -19.61
C ASN A 115 -5.68 -7.73 -18.59
N TRP A 116 -5.77 -6.67 -17.80
CA TRP A 116 -4.81 -6.36 -16.76
C TRP A 116 -4.76 -7.43 -15.67
N ALA A 117 -5.94 -7.93 -15.23
CA ALA A 117 -6.04 -9.01 -14.26
C ALA A 117 -5.41 -10.31 -14.80
N ASN A 118 -5.69 -10.66 -16.06
CA ASN A 118 -5.11 -11.83 -16.72
C ASN A 118 -3.57 -11.75 -16.83
N ILE A 119 -3.03 -10.62 -17.24
CA ILE A 119 -1.58 -10.40 -17.32
C ILE A 119 -0.96 -10.52 -15.92
N LYS A 120 -1.56 -9.87 -14.92
CA LYS A 120 -1.09 -9.91 -13.54
C LYS A 120 -1.13 -11.32 -12.93
N SER A 121 -2.12 -12.13 -13.28
CA SER A 121 -2.23 -13.51 -12.80
C SER A 121 -1.16 -14.44 -13.43
N SER A 122 -0.82 -14.22 -14.71
CA SER A 122 0.19 -15.00 -15.43
C SER A 122 1.63 -14.71 -15.01
N GLU A 123 1.90 -13.54 -14.38
CA GLU A 123 3.25 -13.13 -13.97
C GLU A 123 3.82 -13.93 -12.79
N LYS A 124 2.98 -14.54 -12.00
CA LYS A 124 3.41 -15.28 -10.79
C LYS A 124 2.71 -16.63 -10.73
N SER A 125 3.48 -17.70 -10.75
CA SER A 125 2.97 -19.01 -10.33
C SER A 125 2.66 -18.92 -8.83
N ARG A 126 1.39 -19.14 -8.46
CA ARG A 126 0.93 -19.12 -7.07
C ARG A 126 0.40 -20.49 -6.73
N GLU A 127 0.79 -21.01 -5.58
CA GLU A 127 0.22 -22.25 -5.03
C GLU A 127 -1.12 -21.96 -4.33
N SER A 128 -1.25 -20.74 -3.77
CA SER A 128 -2.46 -20.26 -3.11
C SER A 128 -2.88 -18.89 -3.66
N VAL A 129 -4.18 -18.61 -3.66
CA VAL A 129 -4.73 -17.28 -3.95
C VAL A 129 -4.24 -16.23 -2.95
N THR A 130 -3.80 -16.65 -1.77
CA THR A 130 -3.25 -15.77 -0.73
C THR A 130 -1.79 -15.40 -0.95
N ASP A 131 -1.07 -16.06 -1.86
CA ASP A 131 0.34 -15.80 -2.11
C ASP A 131 0.58 -14.38 -2.60
N GLY A 132 1.58 -13.72 -1.96
CA GLY A 132 1.94 -12.34 -2.25
C GLY A 132 0.92 -11.30 -1.75
N VAL A 133 0.03 -11.67 -0.80
CA VAL A 133 -0.66 -10.70 0.07
C VAL A 133 0.26 -10.41 1.25
N PRO A 134 0.73 -9.16 1.44
CA PRO A 134 1.60 -8.83 2.56
C PRO A 134 0.85 -8.98 3.89
N THR A 135 1.36 -9.80 4.79
CA THR A 135 0.73 -10.02 6.11
C THR A 135 0.90 -8.85 7.07
N ALA A 136 1.80 -7.91 6.76
CA ALA A 136 2.04 -6.69 7.54
C ALA A 136 1.05 -5.55 7.21
N MET A 137 0.11 -5.75 6.28
CA MET A 137 -0.93 -4.75 5.97
C MET A 137 -1.82 -4.46 7.20
N PRO A 138 -2.41 -3.25 7.32
CA PRO A 138 -3.50 -3.00 8.26
C PRO A 138 -4.58 -4.07 8.15
N ALA A 139 -5.16 -4.48 9.30
CA ALA A 139 -6.00 -5.68 9.35
C ALA A 139 -7.23 -5.61 8.44
N LEU A 140 -7.86 -4.44 8.33
CA LEU A 140 -9.00 -4.25 7.43
C LEU A 140 -8.60 -4.35 5.96
N GLN A 141 -7.44 -3.80 5.57
CA GLN A 141 -6.92 -3.95 4.22
C GLN A 141 -6.51 -5.38 3.91
N LEU A 142 -5.86 -6.07 4.85
CA LEU A 142 -5.52 -7.50 4.72
C LEU A 142 -6.78 -8.34 4.48
N ALA A 143 -7.81 -8.16 5.31
CA ALA A 143 -9.08 -8.87 5.17
C ALA A 143 -9.75 -8.55 3.82
N THR A 144 -9.80 -7.28 3.43
CA THR A 144 -10.34 -6.86 2.12
C THR A 144 -9.62 -7.54 0.96
N GLN A 145 -8.27 -7.59 0.99
CA GLN A 145 -7.49 -8.24 -0.07
C GLN A 145 -7.71 -9.76 -0.11
N LEU A 146 -7.78 -10.41 1.03
CA LEU A 146 -8.03 -11.85 1.10
C LEU A 146 -9.43 -12.20 0.59
N ILE A 147 -10.47 -11.46 1.00
CA ILE A 147 -11.84 -11.65 0.56
C ILE A 147 -11.95 -11.40 -0.96
N TYR A 148 -11.34 -10.30 -1.46
CA TYR A 148 -11.32 -10.00 -2.88
C TYR A 148 -10.73 -11.16 -3.69
N ARG A 149 -9.54 -11.64 -3.32
CA ARG A 149 -8.87 -12.73 -4.06
C ARG A 149 -9.61 -14.06 -3.98
N ALA A 150 -10.20 -14.35 -2.84
CA ALA A 150 -11.00 -15.56 -2.69
C ALA A 150 -12.22 -15.53 -3.62
N ARG A 151 -12.91 -14.38 -3.73
CA ARG A 151 -14.04 -14.20 -4.63
C ARG A 151 -13.68 -14.34 -6.10
N GLU A 152 -12.59 -13.68 -6.54
CA GLU A 152 -12.07 -13.79 -7.91
C GLU A 152 -11.74 -15.23 -8.32
N ASN A 153 -11.51 -16.13 -7.35
CA ASN A 153 -11.23 -17.54 -7.57
C ASN A 153 -12.40 -18.45 -7.13
N GLU A 154 -13.61 -17.91 -7.07
CA GLU A 154 -14.85 -18.63 -6.74
C GLU A 154 -14.86 -19.29 -5.35
N LEU A 155 -13.93 -18.90 -4.47
CA LEU A 155 -13.90 -19.32 -3.09
C LEU A 155 -14.86 -18.43 -2.26
N LYS A 156 -15.54 -19.04 -1.31
CA LYS A 156 -16.43 -18.33 -0.38
C LYS A 156 -15.78 -18.25 1.00
N PRO A 157 -14.89 -17.27 1.25
CA PRO A 157 -14.13 -17.21 2.51
C PRO A 157 -14.99 -16.81 3.70
N VAL A 158 -16.10 -16.11 3.44
CA VAL A 158 -17.03 -15.64 4.48
C VAL A 158 -18.44 -16.13 4.10
N ASP A 159 -19.11 -16.76 5.05
CA ASP A 159 -20.49 -17.21 4.87
C ASP A 159 -21.41 -15.99 4.69
N GLN A 160 -22.31 -16.05 3.70
CA GLN A 160 -23.27 -15.00 3.41
C GLN A 160 -24.22 -14.75 4.59
N ASP A 161 -24.53 -15.79 5.37
CA ASP A 161 -25.35 -15.67 6.57
C ASP A 161 -24.61 -14.96 7.73
N LEU A 162 -23.29 -14.91 7.68
CA LEU A 162 -22.47 -14.21 8.67
C LEU A 162 -22.83 -12.71 8.78
N VAL A 163 -23.18 -12.09 7.65
CA VAL A 163 -23.64 -10.69 7.64
C VAL A 163 -24.90 -10.50 8.46
N ASN A 164 -25.81 -11.48 8.43
CA ASN A 164 -27.06 -11.47 9.22
C ASN A 164 -26.79 -11.80 10.69
N GLN A 165 -25.68 -12.45 10.99
CA GLN A 165 -25.27 -12.88 12.33
C GLN A 165 -24.48 -11.82 13.09
N VAL A 166 -24.03 -10.72 12.44
CA VAL A 166 -23.20 -9.68 13.08
C VAL A 166 -23.83 -9.18 14.38
N ALA A 167 -25.13 -8.92 14.40
CA ALA A 167 -25.82 -8.46 15.59
C ALA A 167 -25.82 -9.50 16.74
N GLN A 168 -25.83 -10.80 16.40
CA GLN A 168 -25.78 -11.89 17.37
C GLN A 168 -24.34 -12.11 17.88
N LEU A 169 -23.35 -12.01 16.99
CA LEU A 169 -21.93 -12.14 17.33
C LEU A 169 -21.44 -11.01 18.25
N VAL A 170 -21.93 -9.79 18.04
CA VAL A 170 -21.59 -8.64 18.89
C VAL A 170 -22.32 -8.69 20.25
N GLY A 171 -23.40 -9.47 20.37
CA GLY A 171 -24.11 -9.64 21.64
C GLY A 171 -23.23 -10.23 22.76
N GLU A 172 -22.26 -11.09 22.42
CA GLU A 172 -21.27 -11.64 23.34
C GLU A 172 -19.87 -11.12 22.99
N VAL A 173 -19.33 -10.20 23.81
CA VAL A 173 -18.07 -9.50 23.52
C VAL A 173 -16.88 -10.35 23.94
N ASN A 174 -16.25 -11.01 22.99
CA ASN A 174 -14.96 -11.69 23.12
C ASN A 174 -14.12 -11.50 21.85
N GLN A 175 -12.84 -11.89 21.92
CA GLN A 175 -11.91 -11.67 20.83
C GLN A 175 -12.36 -12.35 19.52
N ASP A 176 -12.86 -13.58 19.60
CA ASP A 176 -13.25 -14.37 18.44
C ASP A 176 -14.51 -13.78 17.77
N ASN A 177 -15.51 -13.40 18.58
CA ASN A 177 -16.75 -12.81 18.07
C ASN A 177 -16.51 -11.44 17.44
N ILE A 178 -15.63 -10.62 18.02
CA ILE A 178 -15.23 -9.33 17.43
C ILE A 178 -14.49 -9.53 16.10
N ALA A 179 -13.56 -10.48 16.05
CA ALA A 179 -12.83 -10.75 14.81
C ALA A 179 -13.79 -11.20 13.70
N GLN A 180 -14.74 -12.07 14.01
CA GLN A 180 -15.74 -12.52 13.05
C GLN A 180 -16.72 -11.41 12.64
N ALA A 181 -17.14 -10.56 13.57
CA ALA A 181 -17.96 -9.40 13.25
C ALA A 181 -17.24 -8.43 12.30
N LEU A 182 -15.95 -8.16 12.52
CA LEU A 182 -15.14 -7.35 11.61
C LEU A 182 -15.03 -7.95 10.22
N LEU A 183 -14.81 -9.25 10.09
CA LEU A 183 -14.81 -9.94 8.80
C LEU A 183 -16.16 -9.79 8.08
N ALA A 184 -17.27 -9.94 8.80
CA ALA A 184 -18.60 -9.78 8.25
C ALA A 184 -18.88 -8.33 7.79
N ILE A 185 -18.41 -7.33 8.55
CA ILE A 185 -18.52 -5.91 8.18
C ILE A 185 -17.71 -5.63 6.90
N VAL A 186 -16.48 -6.15 6.79
CA VAL A 186 -15.66 -6.02 5.58
C VAL A 186 -16.39 -6.62 4.37
N GLU A 187 -16.98 -7.79 4.54
CA GLU A 187 -17.75 -8.44 3.48
C GLU A 187 -18.99 -7.61 3.08
N LEU A 188 -19.72 -7.08 4.05
CA LEU A 188 -20.88 -6.22 3.79
C LEU A 188 -20.48 -4.95 3.03
N ALA A 189 -19.41 -4.28 3.45
CA ALA A 189 -18.88 -3.10 2.78
C ALA A 189 -18.56 -3.40 1.31
N ARG A 190 -17.88 -4.52 1.04
CA ARG A 190 -17.56 -4.97 -0.32
C ARG A 190 -18.81 -5.18 -1.18
N THR A 191 -19.88 -5.73 -0.63
CA THR A 191 -21.14 -5.93 -1.41
C THR A 191 -21.81 -4.61 -1.82
N LYS A 192 -21.42 -3.50 -1.21
CA LYS A 192 -21.93 -2.14 -1.47
C LYS A 192 -20.90 -1.25 -2.16
N ASP A 193 -19.79 -1.82 -2.61
CA ASP A 193 -18.67 -1.08 -3.24
C ASP A 193 -18.13 0.04 -2.35
N ILE A 194 -18.05 -0.23 -1.03
CA ILE A 194 -17.50 0.67 -0.02
C ILE A 194 -16.14 0.12 0.40
N ASP A 195 -15.11 0.96 0.41
CA ASP A 195 -13.82 0.62 1.03
C ASP A 195 -13.90 0.77 2.56
N PRO A 196 -13.80 -0.35 3.33
CA PRO A 196 -13.96 -0.31 4.77
C PRO A 196 -12.83 0.44 5.49
N GLU A 197 -11.62 0.44 4.93
CA GLU A 197 -10.49 1.18 5.51
C GLU A 197 -10.69 2.69 5.38
N SER A 198 -11.01 3.19 4.19
CA SER A 198 -11.31 4.59 3.95
C SER A 198 -12.55 5.06 4.71
N ALA A 199 -13.59 4.21 4.79
CA ALA A 199 -14.80 4.53 5.56
C ALA A 199 -14.49 4.69 7.05
N LEU A 200 -13.71 3.78 7.63
CA LEU A 200 -13.31 3.87 9.03
C LEU A 200 -12.35 5.04 9.28
N ARG A 201 -11.42 5.31 8.36
CA ARG A 201 -10.53 6.47 8.41
C ARG A 201 -11.33 7.77 8.43
N SER A 202 -12.28 7.95 7.51
CA SER A 202 -13.14 9.13 7.47
C SER A 202 -13.91 9.35 8.76
N ALA A 203 -14.55 8.29 9.29
CA ALA A 203 -15.26 8.34 10.56
C ALA A 203 -14.33 8.68 11.74
N SER A 204 -13.09 8.19 11.72
CA SER A 204 -12.09 8.50 12.74
C SER A 204 -11.67 9.98 12.69
N MET A 205 -11.57 10.58 11.51
CA MET A 205 -11.28 12.01 11.35
C MET A 205 -12.45 12.89 11.84
N ASP A 206 -13.70 12.48 11.57
CA ASP A 206 -14.88 13.16 12.14
C ASP A 206 -14.88 13.13 13.67
N PHE A 207 -14.56 11.98 14.23
CA PHE A 207 -14.45 11.82 15.69
C PHE A 207 -13.33 12.69 16.29
N ARG A 208 -12.16 12.73 15.64
CA ARG A 208 -11.05 13.64 16.01
C ARG A 208 -11.51 15.10 16.04
N ARG A 209 -12.25 15.54 15.00
CA ARG A 209 -12.79 16.91 14.95
C ARG A 209 -13.76 17.18 16.10
N ALA A 210 -14.64 16.25 16.39
CA ALA A 210 -15.58 16.38 17.52
C ALA A 210 -14.86 16.49 18.86
N ILE A 211 -13.80 15.72 19.10
CA ILE A 211 -12.96 15.83 20.30
C ILE A 211 -12.36 17.25 20.39
N ARG A 212 -11.69 17.71 19.32
CA ARG A 212 -11.05 19.05 19.29
C ARG A 212 -12.06 20.18 19.58
N GLN A 213 -13.26 20.08 19.00
CA GLN A 213 -14.34 21.04 19.27
C GLN A 213 -14.77 21.01 20.74
N SER A 214 -14.85 19.84 21.37
CA SER A 214 -15.18 19.72 22.81
C SER A 214 -14.11 20.32 23.72
N GLU A 215 -12.85 20.37 23.26
CA GLU A 215 -11.71 20.99 23.92
C GLU A 215 -11.61 22.51 23.66
N GLY A 216 -12.54 23.07 22.85
CA GLY A 216 -12.52 24.48 22.48
C GLY A 216 -11.46 24.85 21.43
N LEU A 217 -10.90 23.84 20.73
CA LEU A 217 -9.91 24.03 19.68
C LEU A 217 -10.60 24.14 18.31
N ALA A 218 -10.11 25.06 17.48
CA ALA A 218 -10.54 25.13 16.08
C ALA A 218 -10.11 23.86 15.30
N ASN A 219 -10.86 23.53 14.25
CA ASN A 219 -10.54 22.42 13.34
C ASN A 219 -9.18 22.60 12.67
#